data_f7ebe82873c3660fe3c9fdce17b795fc
#
_entry.id   f7ebe82873c3660fe3c9fdce17b795fc
#
_cell.length_a   1.000
_cell.length_b   1.000
_cell.length_c   1.000
_cell.angle_alpha   90.00
_cell.angle_beta   90.00
_cell.angle_gamma   90.00
#
_symmetry.space_group_name_H-M   'P 1'
#
loop_
_entity.id
_entity.type
_entity.pdbx_description
1 polymer ?
#
loop_
_entity_poly.entity_id
_entity_poly.type
_entity_poly.pdbx_seq_one_letter_code
_entity_poly.pdbx_strand_id
1 'polypeptide(L)' 'MMLIMTKDEIVIGKKVFYHPIIGGKEKKEATITSEVFEIGGTPCCMVDSVSGCVAIEALTKI' A
#
# COMPACT_ATOMS: atom_id res chain seq x y z
N MET A 1 1.96 15.75 -8.35
CA MET A 1 1.55 15.49 -6.94
C MET A 1 1.27 14.01 -6.77
N MET A 2 1.92 13.36 -5.82
CA MET A 2 1.66 11.97 -5.52
C MET A 2 0.39 11.84 -4.71
N LEU A 3 -0.53 10.97 -5.16
CA LEU A 3 -1.76 10.70 -4.43
C LEU A 3 -1.51 9.53 -3.48
N ILE A 4 -1.17 9.86 -2.24
CA ILE A 4 -0.99 8.85 -1.19
C ILE A 4 -2.37 8.38 -0.76
N MET A 5 -2.54 7.07 -0.65
CA MET A 5 -3.81 6.49 -0.20
C MET A 5 -4.01 6.77 1.28
N THR A 6 -5.26 7.05 1.65
CA THR A 6 -5.65 7.21 3.05
C THR A 6 -6.11 5.87 3.61
N LYS A 7 -6.23 5.78 4.95
CA LYS A 7 -6.70 4.57 5.62
C LYS A 7 -8.06 4.12 5.10
N ASP A 8 -8.95 5.06 4.79
CA ASP A 8 -10.30 4.76 4.31
C ASP A 8 -10.31 4.11 2.93
N GLU A 9 -9.22 4.26 2.18
CA GLU A 9 -9.10 3.71 0.84
C GLU A 9 -8.52 2.30 0.83
N ILE A 10 -8.07 1.81 1.98
CA ILE A 10 -7.49 0.48 2.09
C ILE A 10 -8.62 -0.52 2.30
N VAL A 11 -9.01 -1.17 1.22
CA VAL A 11 -10.11 -2.14 1.19
C VAL A 11 -9.59 -3.45 0.61
N ILE A 12 -9.93 -4.56 1.26
CA ILE A 12 -9.54 -5.90 0.81
C ILE A 12 -10.09 -6.13 -0.61
N GLY A 13 -9.22 -6.58 -1.50
CA GLY A 13 -9.56 -6.84 -2.89
C GLY A 13 -9.30 -5.67 -3.83
N LYS A 14 -8.95 -4.50 -3.30
CA LYS A 14 -8.65 -3.33 -4.12
C LYS A 14 -7.27 -3.46 -4.75
N LYS A 15 -7.18 -3.10 -6.03
CA LYS A 15 -5.89 -3.07 -6.73
C LYS A 15 -5.24 -1.71 -6.55
N VAL A 16 -3.94 -1.74 -6.31
CA VAL A 16 -3.14 -0.53 -6.08
C VAL A 16 -1.78 -0.71 -6.74
N PHE A 17 -1.01 0.38 -6.83
CA PHE A 17 0.40 0.30 -7.18
C PHE A 17 1.22 0.33 -5.90
N TYR A 18 2.14 -0.63 -5.79
CA TYR A 18 3.12 -0.66 -4.71
C TYR A 18 4.46 -0.12 -5.22
N HIS A 19 5.03 0.80 -4.46
CA HIS A 19 6.31 1.43 -4.79
C HIS A 19 7.37 0.89 -3.84
N PRO A 20 8.24 -0.05 -4.31
CA PRO A 20 9.29 -0.62 -3.44
C PRO A 20 10.25 0.42 -2.91
N ILE A 21 10.47 1.48 -3.72
CA ILE A 21 11.34 2.59 -3.32
C ILE A 21 10.49 3.85 -3.34
N ILE A 22 10.29 4.45 -2.16
CA ILE A 22 9.52 5.70 -2.05
C ILE A 22 10.26 6.79 -2.81
N GLY A 23 9.52 7.46 -3.70
CA GLY A 23 10.10 8.47 -4.57
C GLY A 23 10.79 7.91 -5.81
N GLY A 24 10.91 6.58 -5.91
CA GLY A 24 11.45 5.92 -7.11
C GLY A 24 10.43 5.82 -8.22
N LYS A 25 10.90 5.41 -9.39
CA LYS A 25 10.04 5.26 -10.57
C LYS A 25 9.39 3.89 -10.68
N GLU A 26 9.90 2.91 -9.94
CA GLU A 26 9.36 1.55 -10.00
C GLU A 26 8.05 1.46 -9.26
N LYS A 27 7.11 0.73 -9.85
CA LYS A 27 5.85 0.41 -9.22
C LYS A 27 5.40 -0.96 -9.68
N LYS A 28 4.70 -1.67 -8.80
CA LYS A 28 4.14 -2.98 -9.10
C LYS A 28 2.66 -2.97 -8.79
N GLU A 29 1.87 -3.62 -9.63
CA GLU A 29 0.47 -3.81 -9.32
C GLU A 29 0.33 -4.83 -8.20
N ALA A 30 -0.50 -4.53 -7.23
CA ALA A 30 -0.75 -5.39 -6.09
C ALA A 30 -2.22 -5.32 -5.70
N THR A 31 -2.68 -6.35 -5.00
CA THR A 31 -4.05 -6.40 -4.48
C THR A 31 -3.97 -6.40 -2.97
N ILE A 32 -4.75 -5.54 -2.34
CA ILE A 32 -4.82 -5.45 -0.88
C ILE A 32 -5.50 -6.72 -0.34
N THR A 33 -4.83 -7.37 0.61
CA THR A 33 -5.32 -8.63 1.19
C THR A 33 -5.69 -8.51 2.66
N SER A 34 -5.50 -7.35 3.28
CA SER A 34 -5.87 -7.15 4.68
C SER A 34 -6.36 -5.72 4.89
N GLU A 35 -7.04 -5.51 6.01
CA GLU A 35 -7.38 -4.17 6.45
C GLU A 35 -6.13 -3.45 6.96
N VAL A 36 -6.22 -2.13 7.07
CA VAL A 36 -5.10 -1.33 7.59
C VAL A 36 -4.90 -1.62 9.07
N PHE A 37 -3.64 -1.70 9.49
CA PHE A 37 -3.26 -1.82 10.89
C PHE A 37 -2.04 -0.97 11.13
N GLU A 38 -1.73 -0.70 12.40
CA GLU A 38 -0.60 0.14 12.75
C GLU A 38 0.52 -0.67 13.36
N ILE A 39 1.75 -0.36 12.94
CA ILE A 39 2.96 -0.91 13.52
C ILE A 39 3.82 0.28 13.93
N GLY A 40 4.03 0.43 15.25
CA GLY A 40 4.82 1.55 15.77
C GLY A 40 4.27 2.91 15.36
N GLY A 41 2.94 3.04 15.23
CA GLY A 41 2.31 4.28 14.81
C GLY A 41 2.26 4.50 13.30
N THR A 42 2.80 3.56 12.52
CA THR A 42 2.79 3.66 11.06
C THR A 42 1.66 2.80 10.49
N PRO A 43 0.72 3.38 9.74
CA PRO A 43 -0.35 2.57 9.13
C PRO A 43 0.21 1.70 8.02
N CYS A 44 -0.14 0.42 8.06
CA CYS A 44 0.33 -0.59 7.12
C CYS A 44 -0.82 -1.48 6.69
N CYS A 45 -0.62 -2.20 5.59
CA CYS A 45 -1.54 -3.26 5.19
C CYS A 45 -0.76 -4.34 4.45
N MET A 46 -1.40 -5.47 4.19
CA MET A 46 -0.79 -6.55 3.43
C MET A 46 -1.30 -6.52 2.00
N VAL A 47 -0.41 -6.88 1.09
CA VAL A 47 -0.74 -7.01 -0.34
C VAL A 47 -0.19 -8.35 -0.85
N ASP A 48 -0.76 -8.84 -1.93
CA ASP A 48 -0.42 -10.15 -2.47
C ASP A 48 0.98 -10.21 -3.10
N SER A 49 1.47 -9.09 -3.59
CA SER A 49 2.76 -9.03 -4.28
C SER A 49 3.96 -8.98 -3.33
N VAL A 50 3.73 -8.78 -2.04
CA VAL A 50 4.80 -8.62 -1.05
C VAL A 50 4.57 -9.59 0.10
N SER A 51 5.64 -10.26 0.50
CA SER A 51 5.61 -11.11 1.70
C SER A 51 5.80 -10.22 2.93
N GLY A 52 4.75 -10.07 3.73
CA GLY A 52 4.75 -9.19 4.88
C GLY A 52 3.94 -7.93 4.63
N CYS A 53 3.95 -7.00 5.57
CA CYS A 53 3.17 -5.78 5.46
C CYS A 53 3.95 -4.66 4.76
N VAL A 54 3.20 -3.71 4.20
CA VAL A 54 3.76 -2.52 3.57
C VAL A 54 3.10 -1.29 4.16
N ALA A 55 3.86 -0.20 4.27
CA ALA A 55 3.29 1.08 4.71
C ALA A 55 2.34 1.59 3.63
N ILE A 56 1.19 2.13 4.04
CA ILE A 56 0.22 2.63 3.04
C ILE A 56 0.78 3.80 2.25
N GLU A 57 1.77 4.51 2.77
CA GLU A 57 2.44 5.59 2.02
C GLU A 57 3.22 5.07 0.81
N ALA A 58 3.50 3.76 0.76
CA ALA A 58 4.14 3.14 -0.40
C ALA A 58 3.12 2.68 -1.45
N LEU A 59 1.84 2.95 -1.24
CA LEU A 59 0.77 2.56 -2.15
C LEU A 59 0.15 3.79 -2.79
N THR A 60 -0.20 3.67 -4.07
CA THR A 60 -0.92 4.71 -4.79
C THR A 60 -2.11 4.09 -5.52
N LYS A 61 -3.11 4.90 -5.82
CA LYS A 61 -4.28 4.44 -6.55
C LYS A 61 -3.94 4.09 -7.99
N ILE A 62 -4.62 3.07 -8.48
CA ILE A 62 -4.62 2.75 -9.91
C ILE A 62 -5.60 3.67 -10.62
#